data_01a75e17cb31c9f11e57bfe80a4616d6
#
_entry.id   01a75e17cb31c9f11e57bfe80a4616d6
#
_cell.length_a   1.000
_cell.length_b   1.000
_cell.length_c   1.000
_cell.angle_alpha   90.00
_cell.angle_beta   90.00
_cell.angle_gamma   90.00
#
_symmetry.space_group_name_H-M   'P 1'
#
loop_
_entity.id
_entity.type
_entity.pdbx_description
1 polymer ?
#
loop_
_entity_poly.entity_id
_entity_poly.type
_entity_poly.pdbx_seq_one_letter_code
_entity_poly.pdbx_strand_id
1 'polypeptide(L)'
;MSVSILVVDDETDVAELFRQHFRREARNGTYVMHFANSGEEALDKLTAGIEPQPIVILSDINMPQMDGLELLREIKTRRPDLPVMMGTAYGDDERRRLAGEYGAACFITKPVDFDFLKTQLRDLSDAAD
;
A
#
# COMPACT_ATOMS: atom_id res chain seq x y z
N MET A 1 -6.27 18.43 4.11
CA MET A 1 -5.44 17.86 3.04
C MET A 1 -5.82 16.42 2.78
N SER A 2 -5.86 16.02 1.50
CA SER A 2 -6.18 14.64 1.15
C SER A 2 -4.95 13.76 1.26
N VAL A 3 -5.17 12.54 1.76
CA VAL A 3 -4.14 11.50 1.82
C VAL A 3 -4.37 10.56 0.64
N SER A 4 -3.40 10.49 -0.25
CA SER A 4 -3.49 9.62 -1.44
C SER A 4 -2.76 8.31 -1.17
N ILE A 5 -3.44 7.21 -1.43
CA ILE A 5 -2.96 5.86 -1.13
C ILE A 5 -3.08 4.99 -2.38
N LEU A 6 -2.02 4.26 -2.71
CA LEU A 6 -2.07 3.26 -3.77
C LEU A 6 -2.09 1.88 -3.13
N VAL A 7 -3.16 1.14 -3.35
CA VAL A 7 -3.34 -0.22 -2.85
C VAL A 7 -3.05 -1.20 -3.99
N VAL A 8 -2.13 -2.11 -3.76
CA VAL A 8 -1.71 -3.10 -4.76
C VAL A 8 -2.04 -4.49 -4.26
N ASP A 9 -2.97 -5.16 -4.93
CA ASP A 9 -3.39 -6.50 -4.56
C ASP A 9 -4.02 -7.16 -5.79
N ASP A 10 -3.69 -8.41 -6.04
CA ASP A 10 -4.21 -9.14 -7.18
C ASP A 10 -5.64 -9.67 -6.97
N GLU A 11 -6.14 -9.61 -5.75
CA GLU A 11 -7.51 -10.01 -5.44
C GLU A 11 -8.44 -8.80 -5.55
N THR A 12 -9.37 -8.84 -6.51
CA THR A 12 -10.29 -7.74 -6.75
C THR A 12 -11.22 -7.45 -5.57
N ASP A 13 -11.52 -8.48 -4.76
CA ASP A 13 -12.37 -8.33 -3.57
C ASP A 13 -11.73 -7.40 -2.54
N VAL A 14 -10.41 -7.35 -2.49
CA VAL A 14 -9.68 -6.49 -1.55
C VAL A 14 -9.95 -5.02 -1.86
N ALA A 15 -9.94 -4.65 -3.14
CA ALA A 15 -10.25 -3.27 -3.53
C ALA A 15 -11.64 -2.86 -3.06
N GLU A 16 -12.61 -3.77 -3.20
CA GLU A 16 -13.99 -3.51 -2.75
C GLU A 16 -14.07 -3.32 -1.25
N LEU A 17 -13.36 -4.15 -0.49
CA LEU A 17 -13.30 -4.02 0.96
C LEU A 17 -12.72 -2.66 1.37
N PHE A 18 -11.67 -2.23 0.71
CA PHE A 18 -11.09 -0.91 0.98
C PHE A 18 -12.08 0.21 0.67
N ARG A 19 -12.79 0.13 -0.44
CA ARG A 19 -13.79 1.13 -0.79
C ARG A 19 -14.88 1.22 0.27
N GLN A 20 -15.34 0.08 0.79
CA GLN A 20 -16.36 0.04 1.82
C GLN A 20 -15.88 0.67 3.13
N HIS A 21 -14.70 0.29 3.58
CA HIS A 21 -14.18 0.74 4.87
C HIS A 21 -13.70 2.19 4.86
N PHE A 22 -13.38 2.72 3.68
CA PHE A 22 -12.94 4.11 3.53
C PHE A 22 -13.99 5.00 2.87
N ARG A 23 -15.22 4.52 2.77
CA ARG A 23 -16.29 5.26 2.09
C ARG A 23 -16.50 6.67 2.64
N ARG A 24 -16.53 6.81 3.96
CA ARG A 24 -16.74 8.10 4.62
C ARG A 24 -15.57 9.04 4.33
N GLU A 25 -14.37 8.54 4.49
CA GLU A 25 -13.16 9.33 4.28
C GLU A 25 -13.00 9.74 2.82
N ALA A 26 -13.36 8.86 1.89
CA ALA A 26 -13.33 9.19 0.46
C ALA A 26 -14.36 10.26 0.13
N ARG A 27 -15.55 10.14 0.71
CA ARG A 27 -16.63 11.12 0.50
C ARG A 27 -16.26 12.50 1.03
N ASN A 28 -15.55 12.53 2.16
CA ASN A 28 -15.10 13.77 2.79
C ASN A 28 -13.85 14.35 2.13
N GLY A 29 -13.22 13.61 1.22
CA GLY A 29 -11.97 14.02 0.61
C GLY A 29 -10.75 13.85 1.51
N THR A 30 -10.90 13.14 2.64
CA THR A 30 -9.78 12.88 3.56
C THR A 30 -8.79 11.90 2.96
N TYR A 31 -9.30 10.84 2.31
CA TYR A 31 -8.47 9.85 1.62
C TYR A 31 -8.89 9.73 0.16
N VAL A 32 -7.88 9.61 -0.70
CA VAL A 32 -8.08 9.28 -2.11
C VAL A 32 -7.40 7.94 -2.36
N MET A 33 -8.19 6.94 -2.73
CA MET A 33 -7.70 5.57 -2.91
C MET A 33 -7.50 5.28 -4.40
N HIS A 34 -6.32 4.73 -4.71
CA HIS A 34 -6.00 4.23 -6.04
C HIS A 34 -5.72 2.75 -5.92
N PHE A 35 -6.00 1.98 -6.96
CA PHE A 35 -5.85 0.53 -6.93
C PHE A 35 -5.06 0.04 -8.13
N ALA A 36 -4.23 -0.97 -7.90
CA ALA A 36 -3.52 -1.69 -8.95
C ALA A 36 -3.65 -3.18 -8.67
N ASN A 37 -3.82 -3.97 -9.71
CA ASN A 37 -4.01 -5.42 -9.58
C ASN A 37 -2.72 -6.21 -9.65
N SER A 38 -1.60 -5.55 -9.92
CA SER A 38 -0.30 -6.20 -10.02
C SER A 38 0.80 -5.19 -9.72
N GLY A 39 2.01 -5.71 -9.46
CA GLY A 39 3.17 -4.86 -9.27
C GLY A 39 3.49 -4.05 -10.52
N GLU A 40 3.36 -4.67 -11.69
CA GLU A 40 3.61 -4.00 -12.96
C GLU A 40 2.65 -2.84 -13.18
N GLU A 41 1.36 -3.07 -12.92
CA GLU A 41 0.35 -2.01 -13.03
C GLU A 41 0.64 -0.87 -12.06
N ALA A 42 1.07 -1.20 -10.83
CA ALA A 42 1.43 -0.20 -9.84
C ALA A 42 2.58 0.68 -10.33
N LEU A 43 3.62 0.07 -10.89
CA LEU A 43 4.77 0.81 -11.41
C LEU A 43 4.37 1.68 -12.61
N ASP A 44 3.51 1.17 -13.48
CA ASP A 44 3.02 1.92 -14.63
C ASP A 44 2.25 3.16 -14.17
N LYS A 45 1.38 3.00 -13.17
CA LYS A 45 0.61 4.12 -12.61
C LYS A 45 1.51 5.16 -11.98
N LEU A 46 2.53 4.73 -11.23
CA LEU A 46 3.49 5.66 -10.61
C LEU A 46 4.29 6.42 -11.67
N THR A 47 4.68 5.75 -12.74
CA THR A 47 5.44 6.36 -13.84
C THR A 47 4.56 7.37 -14.60
N ALA A 48 3.31 7.02 -14.87
CA ALA A 48 2.37 7.90 -15.57
C ALA A 48 1.94 9.10 -14.74
N GLY A 49 2.04 8.97 -13.42
CA GLY A 49 1.62 10.01 -12.48
C GLY A 49 0.23 9.77 -11.96
N ILE A 50 0.12 9.71 -10.65
CA ILE A 50 -1.16 9.58 -9.93
C ILE A 50 -1.46 10.90 -9.24
N GLU A 51 -2.67 11.42 -9.43
CA GLU A 51 -3.08 12.67 -8.80
C GLU A 51 -4.23 12.42 -7.82
N PRO A 52 -4.16 12.90 -6.58
CA PRO A 52 -2.96 13.48 -5.96
C PRO A 52 -1.84 12.45 -5.80
N GLN A 53 -0.61 12.93 -5.71
CA GLN A 53 0.55 12.04 -5.60
C GLN A 53 0.44 11.17 -4.35
N PRO A 54 0.68 9.85 -4.45
CA PRO A 54 0.56 8.97 -3.28
C PRO A 54 1.59 9.32 -2.21
N ILE A 55 1.16 9.25 -0.96
CA ILE A 55 2.05 9.41 0.19
C ILE A 55 2.43 8.06 0.80
N VAL A 56 1.75 6.99 0.39
CA VAL A 56 2.01 5.64 0.89
C VAL A 56 1.51 4.62 -0.13
N ILE A 57 2.20 3.49 -0.19
CA ILE A 57 1.76 2.35 -0.98
C ILE A 57 1.49 1.20 0.00
N LEU A 58 0.36 0.53 -0.17
CA LEU A 58 0.03 -0.68 0.57
C LEU A 58 -0.02 -1.82 -0.43
N SER A 59 0.92 -2.76 -0.33
CA SER A 59 1.01 -3.88 -1.26
C SER A 59 0.90 -5.21 -0.54
N ASP A 60 0.19 -6.16 -1.16
CA ASP A 60 0.24 -7.55 -0.74
C ASP A 60 1.66 -8.08 -1.00
N ILE A 61 2.17 -8.88 -0.07
CA ILE A 61 3.51 -9.46 -0.22
C ILE A 61 3.52 -10.63 -1.22
N ASN A 62 2.39 -11.31 -1.37
CA ASN A 62 2.24 -12.46 -2.28
C ASN A 62 1.38 -12.12 -3.47
N MET A 63 1.99 -12.00 -4.65
CA MET A 63 1.26 -11.75 -5.89
C MET A 63 1.92 -12.55 -7.01
N PRO A 64 1.16 -12.94 -8.05
CA PRO A 64 1.76 -13.64 -9.19
C PRO A 64 2.69 -12.72 -9.97
N GLN A 65 3.66 -13.32 -10.65
CA GLN A 65 4.66 -12.64 -11.45
C GLN A 65 5.55 -11.74 -10.58
N MET A 66 5.33 -10.43 -10.58
CA MET A 66 6.07 -9.53 -9.69
C MET A 66 5.42 -9.55 -8.32
N ASP A 67 6.07 -10.17 -7.33
CA ASP A 67 5.53 -10.22 -5.98
C ASP A 67 5.80 -8.90 -5.22
N GLY A 68 5.27 -8.83 -4.00
CA GLY A 68 5.40 -7.62 -3.19
C GLY A 68 6.83 -7.24 -2.85
N LEU A 69 7.71 -8.23 -2.69
CA LEU A 69 9.13 -7.96 -2.41
C LEU A 69 9.82 -7.29 -3.58
N GLU A 70 9.56 -7.78 -4.80
CA GLU A 70 10.12 -7.19 -6.00
C GLU A 70 9.59 -5.77 -6.20
N LEU A 71 8.29 -5.59 -6.00
CA LEU A 71 7.68 -4.27 -6.11
C LEU A 71 8.29 -3.30 -5.09
N LEU A 72 8.47 -3.74 -3.85
CA LEU A 72 9.10 -2.93 -2.80
C LEU A 72 10.48 -2.45 -3.22
N ARG A 73 11.30 -3.35 -3.75
CA ARG A 73 12.65 -3.00 -4.20
C ARG A 73 12.61 -1.98 -5.34
N GLU A 74 11.72 -2.18 -6.30
CA GLU A 74 11.58 -1.25 -7.42
C GLU A 74 11.13 0.13 -6.95
N ILE A 75 10.17 0.20 -6.04
CA ILE A 75 9.68 1.47 -5.51
C ILE A 75 10.80 2.18 -4.75
N LYS A 76 11.53 1.46 -3.91
CA LYS A 76 12.62 2.06 -3.12
C LYS A 76 13.74 2.57 -4.00
N THR A 77 13.98 1.93 -5.15
CA THR A 77 14.97 2.40 -6.11
C THR A 77 14.53 3.71 -6.78
N ARG A 78 13.25 3.78 -7.18
CA ARG A 78 12.70 4.94 -7.90
C ARG A 78 12.26 6.07 -6.99
N ARG A 79 11.68 5.73 -5.86
CA ARG A 79 11.08 6.67 -4.91
C ARG A 79 11.45 6.26 -3.48
N PRO A 80 12.72 6.49 -3.06
CA PRO A 80 13.17 6.04 -1.74
C PRO A 80 12.41 6.67 -0.57
N ASP A 81 11.80 7.82 -0.79
CA ASP A 81 11.04 8.52 0.26
C ASP A 81 9.62 8.00 0.44
N LEU A 82 9.14 7.20 -0.50
CA LEU A 82 7.74 6.77 -0.49
C LEU A 82 7.59 5.55 0.43
N PRO A 83 6.83 5.68 1.53
CA PRO A 83 6.63 4.55 2.43
C PRO A 83 5.85 3.43 1.77
N VAL A 84 6.25 2.19 2.03
CA VAL A 84 5.56 1.01 1.53
C VAL A 84 5.16 0.14 2.72
N MET A 85 3.86 -0.10 2.85
CA MET A 85 3.31 -1.02 3.84
C MET A 85 3.07 -2.36 3.16
N MET A 86 3.36 -3.45 3.86
CA MET A 86 3.23 -4.79 3.30
C MET A 86 2.12 -5.57 3.99
N GLY A 87 1.21 -6.12 3.20
CA GLY A 87 0.16 -7.01 3.70
C GLY A 87 0.69 -8.44 3.79
N THR A 88 0.67 -9.02 4.99
CA THR A 88 1.23 -10.34 5.24
C THR A 88 0.18 -11.28 5.80
N ALA A 89 0.35 -12.58 5.56
CA ALA A 89 -0.53 -13.63 6.09
C ALA A 89 0.28 -14.60 6.95
N TYR A 90 -0.43 -15.52 7.56
CA TYR A 90 0.20 -16.58 8.33
C TYR A 90 1.13 -17.39 7.40
N GLY A 91 2.36 -17.62 7.87
CA GLY A 91 3.35 -18.35 7.09
C GLY A 91 4.31 -17.50 6.28
N ASP A 92 4.13 -16.16 6.32
CA ASP A 92 4.97 -15.24 5.54
C ASP A 92 6.20 -14.74 6.32
N ASP A 93 6.63 -15.44 7.36
CA ASP A 93 7.68 -14.95 8.26
C ASP A 93 8.97 -14.60 7.55
N GLU A 94 9.44 -15.46 6.64
CA GLU A 94 10.68 -15.21 5.91
C GLU A 94 10.55 -14.05 4.95
N ARG A 95 9.43 -13.98 4.24
CA ARG A 95 9.19 -12.89 3.30
C ARG A 95 9.02 -11.56 4.04
N ARG A 96 8.39 -11.61 5.21
CA ARG A 96 8.26 -10.42 6.07
C ARG A 96 9.63 -9.92 6.53
N ARG A 97 10.52 -10.83 6.89
CA ARG A 97 11.88 -10.49 7.29
C ARG A 97 12.62 -9.79 6.14
N LEU A 98 12.51 -10.36 4.93
CA LEU A 98 13.14 -9.77 3.74
C LEU A 98 12.55 -8.38 3.44
N ALA A 99 11.23 -8.23 3.56
CA ALA A 99 10.59 -6.94 3.34
C ALA A 99 11.11 -5.88 4.31
N GLY A 100 11.34 -6.27 5.56
CA GLY A 100 11.94 -5.38 6.55
C GLY A 100 13.33 -4.93 6.14
N GLU A 101 14.14 -5.86 5.63
CA GLU A 101 15.49 -5.55 5.15
C GLU A 101 15.45 -4.64 3.94
N TYR A 102 14.43 -4.77 3.08
CA TYR A 102 14.28 -3.96 1.87
C TYR A 102 13.64 -2.60 2.15
N GLY A 103 13.29 -2.32 3.41
CA GLY A 103 12.83 -1.00 3.80
C GLY A 103 11.32 -0.82 3.90
N ALA A 104 10.56 -1.88 4.12
CA ALA A 104 9.12 -1.75 4.35
C ALA A 104 8.88 -0.88 5.60
N ALA A 105 7.93 0.04 5.50
CA ALA A 105 7.65 0.96 6.60
C ALA A 105 6.82 0.31 7.71
N CYS A 106 5.96 -0.65 7.33
CA CYS A 106 5.00 -1.22 8.27
C CYS A 106 4.44 -2.52 7.70
N PHE A 107 3.91 -3.37 8.56
CA PHE A 107 3.27 -4.62 8.17
C PHE A 107 1.82 -4.63 8.63
N ILE A 108 0.94 -5.04 7.73
CA ILE A 108 -0.49 -5.18 8.03
C ILE A 108 -0.83 -6.66 7.88
N THR A 109 -1.22 -7.29 8.98
CA THR A 109 -1.57 -8.71 8.98
C THR A 109 -2.95 -8.91 8.38
N LYS A 110 -3.10 -9.90 7.52
CA LYS A 110 -4.40 -10.27 6.95
C LYS A 110 -5.11 -11.27 7.86
N PRO A 111 -6.43 -11.20 7.99
CA PRO A 111 -7.33 -10.21 7.40
C PRO A 111 -7.09 -8.82 7.97
N VAL A 112 -7.28 -7.80 7.14
CA VAL A 112 -6.94 -6.42 7.50
C VAL A 112 -7.82 -5.90 8.63
N ASP A 113 -7.18 -5.40 9.69
CA ASP A 113 -7.85 -4.61 10.71
C ASP A 113 -7.84 -3.16 10.24
N PHE A 114 -8.97 -2.69 9.74
CA PHE A 114 -9.05 -1.36 9.12
C PHE A 114 -8.87 -0.23 10.13
N ASP A 115 -9.27 -0.43 11.39
CA ASP A 115 -9.05 0.59 12.42
C ASP A 115 -7.56 0.77 12.70
N PHE A 116 -6.83 -0.34 12.80
CA PHE A 116 -5.38 -0.30 12.94
C PHE A 116 -4.71 0.34 11.73
N LEU A 117 -5.15 -0.03 10.53
CA LEU A 117 -4.62 0.53 9.29
C LEU A 117 -4.82 2.05 9.25
N LYS A 118 -6.01 2.53 9.61
CA LYS A 118 -6.29 3.97 9.63
C LYS A 118 -5.40 4.71 10.61
N THR A 119 -5.09 4.09 11.75
CA THR A 119 -4.16 4.66 12.72
C THR A 119 -2.77 4.79 12.12
N GLN A 120 -2.29 3.74 11.44
CA GLN A 120 -0.97 3.75 10.80
C GLN A 120 -0.90 4.80 9.69
N LEU A 121 -1.95 4.91 8.88
CA LEU A 121 -2.02 5.91 7.81
C LEU A 121 -1.99 7.33 8.38
N ARG A 122 -2.68 7.56 9.48
CA ARG A 122 -2.69 8.87 10.14
C ARG A 122 -1.29 9.23 10.63
N ASP A 123 -0.59 8.27 11.25
CA ASP A 123 0.75 8.50 11.76
C ASP A 123 1.72 8.83 10.64
N LEU A 124 1.63 8.15 9.50
CA LEU A 124 2.47 8.43 8.34
C LEU A 124 2.15 9.80 7.75
N SER A 125 0.87 10.16 7.68
CA SER A 125 0.45 11.45 7.17
C SER A 125 0.96 12.60 8.05
N ASP A 126 0.85 12.44 9.38
CA ASP A 126 1.32 13.43 10.34
C ASP A 126 2.84 13.57 10.26
N ALA A 127 3.56 12.48 10.06
CA ALA A 127 5.02 12.51 9.92
C ALA A 127 5.47 13.20 8.63
N ALA A 128 4.63 13.15 7.58
CA ALA A 128 4.95 13.78 6.30
C ALA A 128 4.77 15.30 6.34
N ASP A 129 3.96 15.78 7.27
CA ASP A 129 3.75 17.22 7.47
C ASP A 129 4.89 17.81 8.30
#